data_e0b19b0ce5b9d2b3f6fe53f97ccb1c7a
#
_entry.id   e0b19b0ce5b9d2b3f6fe53f97ccb1c7a
#
_cell.length_a   1.000
_cell.length_b   1.000
_cell.length_c   1.000
_cell.angle_alpha   90.00
_cell.angle_beta   90.00
_cell.angle_gamma   90.00
#
_symmetry.space_group_name_H-M   'P 1'
#
loop_
_entity.id
_entity.type
_entity.pdbx_description
1 polymer ?
#
loop_
_entity_poly.entity_id
_entity_poly.type
_entity_poly.pdbx_seq_one_letter_code
_entity_poly.pdbx_strand_id
1 'polypeptide(L)'
;VRIYTIVVVIFTLAFSLLSGFILPRDVGPVMPLILIAALVVIGSVIATFSGILEGWMHEFMSREFRRAGYTMPPIYSRVVTLGFISTVMLSFSLLVLLYVTLFTPGAPTALVRLLLALSLITLIAGLLTLSIVALLSPKLISSFRATGALVELPFLLAILRVFSKTHLTLYDMFKLVESSQALRWWAEEVKHRESIARERGVSLLTAISFMAEDHPSLEVRDVIKRITLAGSYAGSPAGVVERVSTQYFELLRSRLERLTGYMYIALGIVITSLFLIPVLAVTIGPALRIPPSSIVLVSIATAAPVFLVTYTLIQSMYPTGFMLNPPGALKTFYTLSVLVILGLIVASLYLIYTGKPFNPLIAYSIVLASLAPAVALAQAYMARVSAYERFLRVIVDSTELAAVTGENLVSLMRRVAGGDRRVRKLIDDVERAVIDDRVRVRIVREAPNMLYASMMETLIYALRIGAPLQVFSEIATVYEHLKETLRRHQSTMRGVELTLAAVIAAVSLFSAVMIRVLSGIAAGIKTPTGAAAPGILQQFIIAQDPLMIYAVLTSMMVAGVVTGALVEKAKTGTIATSARVTLIYLVLSITGVLGLVAFQLLGR
;
A
#
# COMPACT_ATOMS: atom_id res chain seq x y z
N VAL A 1 -34.59 -24.88 -7.65
CA VAL A 1 -34.33 -26.27 -7.19
C VAL A 1 -33.98 -27.16 -8.39
N ARG A 2 -34.82 -27.25 -9.46
CA ARG A 2 -34.59 -28.15 -10.61
C ARG A 2 -33.24 -27.93 -11.31
N ILE A 3 -32.76 -26.69 -11.48
CA ILE A 3 -31.48 -26.41 -12.15
C ILE A 3 -30.30 -26.91 -11.31
N TYR A 4 -30.31 -26.71 -10.01
CA TYR A 4 -29.25 -27.19 -9.12
C TYR A 4 -29.20 -28.72 -9.07
N THR A 5 -30.35 -29.37 -9.06
CA THR A 5 -30.45 -30.83 -9.09
C THR A 5 -29.87 -31.37 -10.42
N ILE A 6 -30.15 -30.71 -11.55
CA ILE A 6 -29.61 -31.11 -12.88
C ILE A 6 -28.10 -30.96 -12.90
N VAL A 7 -27.55 -29.85 -12.41
CA VAL A 7 -26.09 -29.58 -12.33
C VAL A 7 -25.40 -30.64 -11.47
N VAL A 8 -25.96 -30.95 -10.31
CA VAL A 8 -25.44 -31.99 -9.41
C VAL A 8 -25.46 -33.36 -10.07
N VAL A 9 -26.55 -33.71 -10.74
CA VAL A 9 -26.68 -35.00 -11.46
C VAL A 9 -25.68 -35.11 -12.61
N ILE A 10 -25.52 -34.03 -13.41
CA ILE A 10 -24.54 -34.01 -14.50
C ILE A 10 -23.11 -34.17 -13.96
N PHE A 11 -22.77 -33.46 -12.87
CA PHE A 11 -21.44 -33.57 -12.25
C PHE A 11 -21.20 -34.95 -11.67
N THR A 12 -22.19 -35.54 -11.02
CA THR A 12 -22.12 -36.90 -10.44
C THR A 12 -21.93 -37.95 -11.54
N LEU A 13 -22.67 -37.84 -12.65
CA LEU A 13 -22.54 -38.73 -13.81
C LEU A 13 -21.18 -38.55 -14.50
N ALA A 14 -20.74 -37.32 -14.77
CA ALA A 14 -19.45 -37.06 -15.40
C ALA A 14 -18.28 -37.57 -14.55
N PHE A 15 -18.35 -37.40 -13.25
CA PHE A 15 -17.32 -37.89 -12.33
C PHE A 15 -17.35 -39.43 -12.20
N SER A 16 -18.52 -40.04 -12.19
CA SER A 16 -18.69 -41.48 -12.17
C SER A 16 -18.07 -42.12 -13.42
N LEU A 17 -18.27 -41.53 -14.59
CA LEU A 17 -17.66 -41.97 -15.85
C LEU A 17 -16.13 -41.78 -15.82
N LEU A 18 -15.64 -40.63 -15.35
CA LEU A 18 -14.20 -40.35 -15.25
C LEU A 18 -13.51 -41.27 -14.23
N SER A 19 -14.13 -41.56 -13.09
CA SER A 19 -13.58 -42.45 -12.06
C SER A 19 -13.46 -43.87 -12.56
N GLY A 20 -14.39 -44.34 -13.40
CA GLY A 20 -14.33 -45.66 -14.06
C GLY A 20 -13.17 -45.81 -15.05
N PHE A 21 -12.70 -44.69 -15.65
CA PHE A 21 -11.57 -44.69 -16.59
C PHE A 21 -10.20 -44.56 -15.91
N ILE A 22 -10.15 -43.86 -14.75
CA ILE A 22 -8.88 -43.47 -14.09
C ILE A 22 -8.47 -44.45 -12.98
N LEU A 23 -9.43 -45.16 -12.36
CA LEU A 23 -9.12 -46.08 -11.28
C LEU A 23 -8.45 -47.36 -11.82
N PRO A 24 -7.27 -47.75 -11.28
CA PRO A 24 -6.63 -49.01 -11.61
C PRO A 24 -7.56 -50.18 -11.29
N ARG A 25 -7.58 -51.19 -12.15
CA ARG A 25 -8.42 -52.41 -12.01
C ARG A 25 -8.19 -53.20 -10.72
N ASP A 26 -7.08 -52.93 -10.02
CA ASP A 26 -6.67 -53.59 -8.77
C ASP A 26 -7.34 -53.04 -7.51
N VAL A 27 -7.99 -51.85 -7.60
CA VAL A 27 -8.81 -51.31 -6.52
C VAL A 27 -10.19 -51.94 -6.63
N GLY A 28 -10.50 -52.89 -5.77
CA GLY A 28 -11.73 -53.69 -5.84
C GLY A 28 -13.00 -52.85 -6.10
N PRO A 29 -14.05 -53.49 -6.66
CA PRO A 29 -15.25 -52.80 -7.18
C PRO A 29 -16.05 -52.02 -6.12
N VAL A 30 -15.71 -52.13 -4.84
CA VAL A 30 -16.38 -51.51 -3.71
C VAL A 30 -15.99 -50.02 -3.57
N MET A 31 -14.75 -49.63 -3.91
CA MET A 31 -14.26 -48.28 -3.74
C MET A 31 -14.95 -47.24 -4.66
N PRO A 32 -15.13 -47.50 -5.97
CA PRO A 32 -15.90 -46.60 -6.82
C PRO A 32 -17.36 -46.44 -6.36
N LEU A 33 -17.97 -47.50 -5.84
CA LEU A 33 -19.34 -47.47 -5.31
C LEU A 33 -19.46 -46.56 -4.07
N ILE A 34 -18.52 -46.66 -3.13
CA ILE A 34 -18.47 -45.78 -1.93
C ILE A 34 -18.29 -44.32 -2.35
N LEU A 35 -17.45 -44.05 -3.34
CA LEU A 35 -17.18 -42.74 -3.85
C LEU A 35 -18.39 -42.11 -4.56
N ILE A 36 -19.09 -42.90 -5.37
CA ILE A 36 -20.37 -42.49 -6.00
C ILE A 36 -21.42 -42.21 -4.94
N ALA A 37 -21.57 -43.10 -3.94
CA ALA A 37 -22.51 -42.91 -2.85
C ALA A 37 -22.23 -41.64 -2.06
N ALA A 38 -20.97 -41.35 -1.72
CA ALA A 38 -20.56 -40.12 -1.04
C ALA A 38 -20.89 -38.89 -1.87
N LEU A 39 -20.62 -38.90 -3.17
CA LEU A 39 -20.95 -37.80 -4.08
C LEU A 39 -22.46 -37.59 -4.23
N VAL A 40 -23.25 -38.64 -4.27
CA VAL A 40 -24.72 -38.58 -4.32
C VAL A 40 -25.27 -37.96 -3.00
N VAL A 41 -24.74 -38.39 -1.87
CA VAL A 41 -25.13 -37.81 -0.55
C VAL A 41 -24.77 -36.33 -0.48
N ILE A 42 -23.53 -35.94 -0.80
CA ILE A 42 -23.10 -34.55 -0.79
C ILE A 42 -23.91 -33.73 -1.79
N GLY A 43 -24.14 -34.27 -2.99
CA GLY A 43 -24.94 -33.60 -4.02
C GLY A 43 -26.39 -33.38 -3.58
N SER A 44 -27.01 -34.37 -2.92
CA SER A 44 -28.38 -34.27 -2.42
C SER A 44 -28.49 -33.25 -1.26
N VAL A 45 -27.49 -33.21 -0.39
CA VAL A 45 -27.40 -32.18 0.68
C VAL A 45 -27.28 -30.78 0.06
N ILE A 46 -26.36 -30.59 -0.90
CA ILE A 46 -26.21 -29.30 -1.59
C ILE A 46 -27.50 -28.90 -2.33
N ALA A 47 -28.16 -29.86 -3.02
CA ALA A 47 -29.42 -29.59 -3.71
C ALA A 47 -30.54 -29.17 -2.74
N THR A 48 -30.60 -29.76 -1.56
CA THR A 48 -31.60 -29.44 -0.53
C THR A 48 -31.37 -28.04 0.05
N PHE A 49 -30.12 -27.70 0.32
CA PHE A 49 -29.76 -26.38 0.86
C PHE A 49 -29.60 -25.28 -0.20
N SER A 50 -29.63 -25.62 -1.49
CA SER A 50 -29.42 -24.66 -2.58
C SER A 50 -30.41 -23.49 -2.58
N GLY A 51 -31.69 -23.74 -2.24
CA GLY A 51 -32.71 -22.71 -2.16
C GLY A 51 -32.48 -21.69 -1.02
N ILE A 52 -32.02 -22.20 0.11
CA ILE A 52 -31.66 -21.36 1.27
C ILE A 52 -30.41 -20.54 0.93
N LEU A 53 -29.41 -21.18 0.33
CA LEU A 53 -28.16 -20.53 -0.10
C LEU A 53 -28.45 -19.46 -1.16
N GLU A 54 -29.30 -19.74 -2.17
CA GLU A 54 -29.70 -18.74 -3.18
C GLU A 54 -30.38 -17.54 -2.54
N GLY A 55 -31.32 -17.75 -1.61
CA GLY A 55 -32.00 -16.68 -0.90
C GLY A 55 -31.03 -15.80 -0.10
N TRP A 56 -30.17 -16.42 0.67
CA TRP A 56 -29.15 -15.73 1.44
C TRP A 56 -28.15 -14.96 0.56
N MET A 57 -27.67 -15.61 -0.51
CA MET A 57 -26.76 -15.00 -1.49
C MET A 57 -27.42 -13.83 -2.22
N HIS A 58 -28.71 -13.96 -2.59
CA HIS A 58 -29.46 -12.89 -3.22
C HIS A 58 -29.59 -11.69 -2.30
N GLU A 59 -29.95 -11.90 -1.04
CA GLU A 59 -30.08 -10.81 -0.06
C GLU A 59 -28.75 -10.13 0.22
N PHE A 60 -27.68 -10.92 0.45
CA PHE A 60 -26.33 -10.41 0.65
C PHE A 60 -25.86 -9.58 -0.54
N MET A 61 -25.95 -10.12 -1.76
CA MET A 61 -25.51 -9.44 -2.97
C MET A 61 -26.34 -8.21 -3.27
N SER A 62 -27.67 -8.28 -3.15
CA SER A 62 -28.53 -7.13 -3.42
C SER A 62 -28.26 -5.96 -2.48
N ARG A 63 -27.90 -6.24 -1.23
CA ARG A 63 -27.48 -5.25 -0.24
C ARG A 63 -26.17 -4.59 -0.63
N GLU A 64 -25.17 -5.40 -1.02
CA GLU A 64 -23.85 -4.91 -1.40
C GLU A 64 -23.87 -4.19 -2.76
N PHE A 65 -24.67 -4.64 -3.72
CA PHE A 65 -24.88 -3.94 -4.99
C PHE A 65 -25.53 -2.56 -4.79
N ARG A 66 -26.54 -2.46 -3.93
CA ARG A 66 -27.12 -1.16 -3.57
C ARG A 66 -26.08 -0.23 -2.93
N ARG A 67 -25.26 -0.75 -2.01
CA ARG A 67 -24.15 0.00 -1.41
C ARG A 67 -23.09 0.40 -2.42
N ALA A 68 -22.86 -0.42 -3.43
CA ALA A 68 -21.99 -0.10 -4.54
C ALA A 68 -22.58 0.93 -5.52
N GLY A 69 -23.88 1.29 -5.36
CA GLY A 69 -24.57 2.26 -6.22
C GLY A 69 -25.12 1.67 -7.51
N TYR A 70 -25.20 0.35 -7.61
CA TYR A 70 -25.70 -0.35 -8.79
C TYR A 70 -26.97 -1.14 -8.47
N THR A 71 -27.83 -1.30 -9.47
CA THR A 71 -28.92 -2.28 -9.42
C THR A 71 -28.37 -3.66 -9.76
N MET A 72 -28.66 -4.64 -8.92
CA MET A 72 -28.21 -6.00 -9.17
C MET A 72 -28.97 -6.62 -10.35
N PRO A 73 -28.26 -7.15 -11.38
CA PRO A 73 -28.93 -7.88 -12.44
C PRO A 73 -29.66 -9.10 -11.89
N PRO A 74 -30.94 -9.36 -12.32
CA PRO A 74 -31.77 -10.41 -11.71
C PRO A 74 -31.20 -11.82 -11.84
N ILE A 75 -30.33 -12.05 -12.83
CA ILE A 75 -29.70 -13.35 -13.09
C ILE A 75 -28.36 -13.50 -12.32
N TYR A 76 -27.77 -12.39 -11.84
CA TYR A 76 -26.42 -12.40 -11.27
C TYR A 76 -26.29 -13.32 -10.05
N SER A 77 -27.19 -13.23 -9.08
CA SER A 77 -27.17 -14.08 -7.88
C SER A 77 -27.24 -15.56 -8.23
N ARG A 78 -28.06 -15.92 -9.22
CA ARG A 78 -28.17 -17.31 -9.68
C ARG A 78 -26.88 -17.82 -10.33
N VAL A 79 -26.28 -17.00 -11.19
CA VAL A 79 -25.02 -17.38 -11.87
C VAL A 79 -23.89 -17.55 -10.87
N VAL A 80 -23.76 -16.63 -9.90
CA VAL A 80 -22.72 -16.73 -8.86
C VAL A 80 -22.97 -17.91 -7.93
N THR A 81 -24.22 -18.17 -7.53
CA THR A 81 -24.56 -19.34 -6.71
C THR A 81 -24.28 -20.65 -7.43
N LEU A 82 -24.64 -20.74 -8.71
CA LEU A 82 -24.33 -21.91 -9.53
C LEU A 82 -22.82 -22.09 -9.71
N GLY A 83 -22.09 -21.00 -10.01
CA GLY A 83 -20.65 -21.02 -10.13
C GLY A 83 -19.96 -21.48 -8.84
N PHE A 84 -20.42 -20.99 -7.68
CA PHE A 84 -19.90 -21.38 -6.38
C PHE A 84 -20.13 -22.87 -6.11
N ILE A 85 -21.36 -23.37 -6.29
CA ILE A 85 -21.70 -24.80 -6.13
C ILE A 85 -20.87 -25.67 -7.06
N SER A 86 -20.77 -25.29 -8.35
CA SER A 86 -19.98 -26.01 -9.34
C SER A 86 -18.50 -26.08 -8.96
N THR A 87 -17.94 -24.99 -8.45
CA THR A 87 -16.55 -24.93 -8.02
C THR A 87 -16.27 -25.79 -6.79
N VAL A 88 -17.18 -25.78 -5.82
CA VAL A 88 -17.07 -26.63 -4.62
C VAL A 88 -17.11 -28.10 -5.02
N MET A 89 -18.02 -28.49 -5.90
CA MET A 89 -18.13 -29.86 -6.41
C MET A 89 -16.89 -30.28 -7.19
N LEU A 90 -16.38 -29.43 -8.07
CA LEU A 90 -15.16 -29.68 -8.83
C LEU A 90 -13.93 -29.82 -7.92
N SER A 91 -13.80 -28.92 -6.93
CA SER A 91 -12.71 -28.98 -5.95
C SER A 91 -12.74 -30.26 -5.14
N PHE A 92 -13.92 -30.69 -4.72
CA PHE A 92 -14.09 -31.96 -4.02
C PHE A 92 -13.72 -33.15 -4.91
N SER A 93 -14.15 -33.17 -6.17
CA SER A 93 -13.80 -34.20 -7.14
C SER A 93 -12.29 -34.30 -7.38
N LEU A 94 -11.61 -33.13 -7.47
CA LEU A 94 -10.16 -33.09 -7.62
C LEU A 94 -9.42 -33.54 -6.35
N LEU A 95 -9.95 -33.25 -5.15
CA LEU A 95 -9.39 -33.77 -3.90
C LEU A 95 -9.46 -35.28 -3.81
N VAL A 96 -10.57 -35.87 -4.23
CA VAL A 96 -10.72 -37.31 -4.29
C VAL A 96 -9.72 -37.91 -5.29
N LEU A 97 -9.57 -37.30 -6.48
CA LEU A 97 -8.59 -37.73 -7.47
C LEU A 97 -7.15 -37.65 -6.91
N LEU A 98 -6.83 -36.59 -6.20
CA LEU A 98 -5.55 -36.44 -5.53
C LEU A 98 -5.30 -37.53 -4.49
N TYR A 99 -6.29 -37.85 -3.67
CA TYR A 99 -6.21 -38.92 -2.69
C TYR A 99 -5.95 -40.26 -3.36
N VAL A 100 -6.69 -40.61 -4.43
CA VAL A 100 -6.51 -41.84 -5.17
C VAL A 100 -5.09 -41.94 -5.78
N THR A 101 -4.59 -40.85 -6.41
CA THR A 101 -3.25 -40.84 -7.02
C THR A 101 -2.10 -40.97 -6.01
N LEU A 102 -2.29 -40.48 -4.79
CA LEU A 102 -1.26 -40.57 -3.74
C LEU A 102 -1.20 -41.94 -3.05
N PHE A 103 -2.35 -42.62 -2.89
CA PHE A 103 -2.46 -43.79 -2.03
C PHE A 103 -2.63 -45.12 -2.79
N THR A 104 -2.75 -45.11 -4.15
CA THR A 104 -2.83 -46.36 -4.92
C THR A 104 -1.45 -46.98 -5.15
N PRO A 105 -1.24 -48.27 -4.81
CA PRO A 105 -0.02 -49.00 -5.14
C PRO A 105 0.06 -49.23 -6.65
N GLY A 106 1.23 -48.99 -7.26
CA GLY A 106 1.44 -49.15 -8.72
C GLY A 106 1.52 -47.86 -9.53
N ALA A 107 1.37 -46.70 -8.90
CA ALA A 107 1.46 -45.40 -9.54
C ALA A 107 2.92 -45.00 -9.89
N PRO A 108 3.11 -44.02 -10.81
CA PRO A 108 4.41 -43.58 -11.29
C PRO A 108 5.35 -43.07 -10.19
N THR A 109 6.63 -42.89 -10.53
CA THR A 109 7.70 -42.51 -9.60
C THR A 109 7.29 -41.38 -8.61
N ALA A 110 7.85 -41.40 -7.40
CA ALA A 110 7.50 -40.45 -6.33
C ALA A 110 7.50 -38.98 -6.78
N LEU A 111 8.38 -38.61 -7.69
CA LEU A 111 8.50 -37.28 -8.26
C LEU A 111 7.25 -36.90 -9.10
N VAL A 112 6.73 -37.83 -9.91
CA VAL A 112 5.53 -37.58 -10.75
C VAL A 112 4.29 -37.45 -9.86
N ARG A 113 4.18 -38.23 -8.79
CA ARG A 113 3.09 -38.09 -7.79
C ARG A 113 3.13 -36.73 -7.13
N LEU A 114 4.33 -36.26 -6.72
CA LEU A 114 4.52 -34.94 -6.08
C LEU A 114 4.13 -33.79 -7.03
N LEU A 115 4.55 -33.84 -8.28
CA LEU A 115 4.22 -32.84 -9.29
C LEU A 115 2.71 -32.83 -9.61
N LEU A 116 2.09 -34.01 -9.73
CA LEU A 116 0.64 -34.13 -9.92
C LEU A 116 -0.14 -33.61 -8.71
N ALA A 117 0.30 -33.92 -7.49
CA ALA A 117 -0.29 -33.43 -6.27
C ALA A 117 -0.21 -31.89 -6.21
N LEU A 118 0.96 -31.32 -6.52
CA LEU A 118 1.17 -29.88 -6.50
C LEU A 118 0.29 -29.15 -7.55
N SER A 119 0.19 -29.71 -8.76
CA SER A 119 -0.65 -29.15 -9.83
C SER A 119 -2.14 -29.21 -9.50
N LEU A 120 -2.61 -30.30 -8.88
CA LEU A 120 -4.00 -30.44 -8.45
C LEU A 120 -4.33 -29.49 -7.29
N ILE A 121 -3.43 -29.33 -6.30
CA ILE A 121 -3.61 -28.39 -5.20
C ILE A 121 -3.68 -26.95 -5.72
N THR A 122 -2.80 -26.57 -6.66
CA THR A 122 -2.82 -25.23 -7.26
C THR A 122 -4.08 -24.97 -8.07
N LEU A 123 -4.58 -25.99 -8.79
CA LEU A 123 -5.84 -25.90 -9.53
C LEU A 123 -7.04 -25.73 -8.59
N ILE A 124 -7.13 -26.52 -7.52
CA ILE A 124 -8.18 -26.41 -6.50
C ILE A 124 -8.15 -25.03 -5.84
N ALA A 125 -6.97 -24.57 -5.42
CA ALA A 125 -6.79 -23.26 -4.82
C ALA A 125 -7.19 -22.14 -5.79
N GLY A 126 -6.85 -22.26 -7.07
CA GLY A 126 -7.24 -21.31 -8.12
C GLY A 126 -8.76 -21.24 -8.32
N LEU A 127 -9.42 -22.38 -8.38
CA LEU A 127 -10.89 -22.44 -8.54
C LEU A 127 -11.63 -21.87 -7.31
N LEU A 128 -11.17 -22.20 -6.10
CA LEU A 128 -11.76 -21.67 -4.87
C LEU A 128 -11.56 -20.16 -4.75
N THR A 129 -10.37 -19.66 -5.07
CA THR A 129 -10.11 -18.20 -5.06
C THR A 129 -10.97 -17.47 -6.08
N LEU A 130 -11.15 -18.00 -7.29
CA LEU A 130 -12.01 -17.41 -8.31
C LEU A 130 -13.46 -17.30 -7.82
N SER A 131 -13.98 -18.34 -7.19
CA SER A 131 -15.36 -18.38 -6.65
C SER A 131 -15.53 -17.40 -5.48
N ILE A 132 -14.56 -17.33 -4.58
CA ILE A 132 -14.57 -16.38 -3.47
C ILE A 132 -14.50 -14.95 -4.00
N VAL A 133 -13.66 -14.66 -5.00
CA VAL A 133 -13.57 -13.33 -5.63
C VAL A 133 -14.89 -12.96 -6.30
N ALA A 134 -15.53 -13.89 -7.03
CA ALA A 134 -16.84 -13.63 -7.64
C ALA A 134 -17.92 -13.32 -6.59
N LEU A 135 -17.93 -14.07 -5.48
CA LEU A 135 -18.85 -13.85 -4.36
C LEU A 135 -18.62 -12.51 -3.66
N LEU A 136 -17.36 -12.15 -3.45
CA LEU A 136 -16.99 -10.93 -2.73
C LEU A 136 -16.94 -9.71 -3.65
N SER A 137 -17.05 -9.86 -4.98
CA SER A 137 -16.92 -8.75 -5.92
C SER A 137 -17.83 -7.55 -5.63
N PRO A 138 -19.13 -7.69 -5.25
CA PRO A 138 -19.96 -6.54 -4.91
C PRO A 138 -19.46 -5.81 -3.65
N LYS A 139 -18.99 -6.56 -2.67
CA LYS A 139 -18.40 -6.01 -1.44
C LYS A 139 -17.07 -5.32 -1.71
N LEU A 140 -16.25 -5.86 -2.61
CA LEU A 140 -15.03 -5.20 -3.04
C LEU A 140 -15.33 -3.88 -3.76
N ILE A 141 -16.30 -3.87 -4.69
CA ILE A 141 -16.72 -2.66 -5.40
C ILE A 141 -17.25 -1.61 -4.41
N SER A 142 -18.11 -2.02 -3.47
CA SER A 142 -18.62 -1.11 -2.43
C SER A 142 -17.50 -0.58 -1.52
N SER A 143 -16.52 -1.40 -1.19
CA SER A 143 -15.34 -1.00 -0.43
C SER A 143 -14.45 -0.02 -1.21
N PHE A 144 -14.22 -0.25 -2.50
CA PHE A 144 -13.51 0.70 -3.36
C PHE A 144 -14.24 2.04 -3.46
N ARG A 145 -15.57 2.03 -3.61
CA ARG A 145 -16.39 3.23 -3.61
C ARG A 145 -16.29 3.97 -2.28
N ALA A 146 -16.41 3.26 -1.16
CA ALA A 146 -16.23 3.85 0.17
C ALA A 146 -14.88 4.51 0.33
N THR A 147 -13.81 3.79 -0.04
CA THR A 147 -12.44 4.26 0.08
C THR A 147 -12.18 5.46 -0.83
N GLY A 148 -12.62 5.42 -2.08
CA GLY A 148 -12.46 6.52 -3.03
C GLY A 148 -13.13 7.79 -2.53
N ALA A 149 -14.38 7.71 -2.11
CA ALA A 149 -15.12 8.85 -1.56
C ALA A 149 -14.47 9.42 -0.28
N LEU A 150 -14.01 8.55 0.64
CA LEU A 150 -13.33 8.98 1.87
C LEU A 150 -12.00 9.68 1.61
N VAL A 151 -11.24 9.20 0.63
CA VAL A 151 -9.96 9.79 0.24
C VAL A 151 -10.12 11.23 -0.25
N GLU A 152 -11.17 11.49 -1.03
CA GLU A 152 -11.45 12.80 -1.60
C GLU A 152 -12.28 13.70 -0.69
N LEU A 153 -12.90 13.16 0.36
CA LEU A 153 -13.82 13.89 1.25
C LEU A 153 -13.23 15.17 1.87
N PRO A 154 -11.98 15.19 2.39
CA PRO A 154 -11.40 16.43 2.92
C PRO A 154 -11.27 17.53 1.86
N PHE A 155 -11.01 17.15 0.62
CA PHE A 155 -10.88 18.10 -0.49
C PHE A 155 -12.23 18.56 -1.03
N LEU A 156 -13.24 17.68 -1.04
CA LEU A 156 -14.63 18.06 -1.27
C LEU A 156 -15.06 19.13 -0.26
N LEU A 157 -14.83 18.85 1.03
CA LEU A 157 -15.18 19.80 2.10
C LEU A 157 -14.42 21.13 1.99
N ALA A 158 -13.15 21.07 1.55
CA ALA A 158 -12.37 22.27 1.27
C ALA A 158 -13.01 23.11 0.16
N ILE A 159 -13.38 22.49 -0.97
CA ILE A 159 -14.06 23.16 -2.08
C ILE A 159 -15.41 23.75 -1.64
N LEU A 160 -16.24 22.93 -0.99
CA LEU A 160 -17.55 23.41 -0.52
C LEU A 160 -17.41 24.57 0.47
N ARG A 161 -16.44 24.51 1.39
CA ARG A 161 -16.18 25.56 2.37
C ARG A 161 -15.75 26.87 1.70
N VAL A 162 -14.81 26.79 0.76
CA VAL A 162 -14.34 27.95 -0.02
C VAL A 162 -15.50 28.63 -0.76
N PHE A 163 -16.26 27.85 -1.51
CA PHE A 163 -17.35 28.39 -2.33
C PHE A 163 -18.61 28.74 -1.53
N SER A 164 -18.74 28.26 -0.29
CA SER A 164 -19.82 28.71 0.59
C SER A 164 -19.71 30.19 1.00
N LYS A 165 -18.53 30.81 0.81
CA LYS A 165 -18.34 32.26 0.98
C LYS A 165 -18.73 33.09 -0.27
N THR A 166 -19.18 32.42 -1.32
CA THR A 166 -19.75 33.07 -2.52
C THR A 166 -21.27 33.07 -2.46
N HIS A 167 -21.91 33.66 -3.47
CA HIS A 167 -23.35 33.61 -3.65
C HIS A 167 -23.85 32.30 -4.33
N LEU A 168 -22.94 31.32 -4.50
CA LEU A 168 -23.27 30.04 -5.09
C LEU A 168 -24.17 29.23 -4.17
N THR A 169 -25.22 28.65 -4.74
CA THR A 169 -26.06 27.70 -4.03
C THR A 169 -25.34 26.37 -3.81
N LEU A 170 -25.82 25.54 -2.90
CA LEU A 170 -25.26 24.22 -2.69
C LEU A 170 -25.36 23.34 -3.97
N TYR A 171 -26.40 23.59 -4.78
CA TYR A 171 -26.56 22.97 -6.10
C TYR A 171 -25.40 23.34 -7.03
N ASP A 172 -25.07 24.64 -7.15
CA ASP A 172 -23.98 25.12 -8.00
C ASP A 172 -22.63 24.59 -7.55
N MET A 173 -22.41 24.50 -6.22
CA MET A 173 -21.17 23.92 -5.66
C MET A 173 -21.01 22.43 -6.07
N PHE A 174 -22.07 21.63 -6.01
CA PHE A 174 -22.01 20.25 -6.49
C PHE A 174 -21.83 20.15 -8.00
N LYS A 175 -22.35 21.11 -8.76
CA LYS A 175 -22.08 21.19 -10.22
C LYS A 175 -20.62 21.53 -10.52
N LEU A 176 -19.96 22.34 -9.70
CA LEU A 176 -18.50 22.54 -9.80
C LEU A 176 -17.76 21.24 -9.53
N VAL A 177 -18.17 20.50 -8.51
CA VAL A 177 -17.56 19.19 -8.17
C VAL A 177 -17.75 18.18 -9.30
N GLU A 178 -18.90 18.16 -9.97
CA GLU A 178 -19.16 17.29 -11.12
C GLU A 178 -18.15 17.49 -12.26
N SER A 179 -17.69 18.72 -12.46
CA SER A 179 -16.69 19.06 -13.48
C SER A 179 -15.24 18.90 -13.00
N SER A 180 -15.02 18.52 -11.73
CA SER A 180 -13.71 18.40 -11.12
C SER A 180 -12.88 17.26 -11.72
N GLN A 181 -11.61 17.55 -11.96
CA GLN A 181 -10.59 16.55 -12.35
C GLN A 181 -9.78 16.05 -11.16
N ALA A 182 -9.73 16.83 -10.09
CA ALA A 182 -9.08 16.46 -8.85
C ALA A 182 -9.92 15.46 -8.03
N LEU A 183 -11.24 15.63 -8.02
CA LEU A 183 -12.21 14.85 -7.25
C LEU A 183 -12.98 13.87 -8.13
N ARG A 184 -12.30 12.89 -8.70
CA ARG A 184 -12.89 11.99 -9.71
C ARG A 184 -14.04 11.16 -9.16
N TRP A 185 -13.90 10.62 -7.96
CA TRP A 185 -14.93 9.82 -7.31
C TRP A 185 -16.17 10.65 -7.01
N TRP A 186 -15.99 11.86 -6.49
CA TRP A 186 -17.10 12.76 -6.24
C TRP A 186 -17.73 13.29 -7.52
N ALA A 187 -16.92 13.57 -8.55
CA ALA A 187 -17.44 13.96 -9.86
C ALA A 187 -18.32 12.85 -10.47
N GLU A 188 -17.88 11.60 -10.43
CA GLU A 188 -18.66 10.46 -10.90
C GLU A 188 -19.90 10.22 -10.05
N GLU A 189 -19.79 10.37 -8.72
CA GLU A 189 -20.91 10.21 -7.80
C GLU A 189 -21.98 11.28 -8.04
N VAL A 190 -21.60 12.55 -8.19
CA VAL A 190 -22.53 13.64 -8.49
C VAL A 190 -23.23 13.40 -9.83
N LYS A 191 -22.51 12.99 -10.88
CA LYS A 191 -23.10 12.61 -12.18
C LYS A 191 -24.09 11.48 -12.06
N HIS A 192 -23.75 10.45 -11.29
CA HIS A 192 -24.65 9.33 -11.03
C HIS A 192 -25.91 9.79 -10.29
N ARG A 193 -25.77 10.69 -9.31
CA ARG A 193 -26.94 11.26 -8.58
C ARG A 193 -27.77 12.17 -9.47
N GLU A 194 -27.16 12.87 -10.41
CA GLU A 194 -27.92 13.64 -11.40
C GLU A 194 -28.75 12.75 -12.32
N SER A 195 -28.23 11.60 -12.76
CA SER A 195 -29.06 10.66 -13.54
C SER A 195 -30.25 10.15 -12.74
N ILE A 196 -30.04 9.80 -11.45
CA ILE A 196 -31.13 9.40 -10.56
C ILE A 196 -32.15 10.54 -10.36
N ALA A 197 -31.68 11.77 -10.21
CA ALA A 197 -32.54 12.94 -10.08
C ALA A 197 -33.45 13.11 -11.29
N ARG A 198 -32.89 12.98 -12.51
CA ARG A 198 -33.64 13.04 -13.77
C ARG A 198 -34.64 11.89 -13.92
N GLU A 199 -34.22 10.66 -13.61
CA GLU A 199 -35.08 9.47 -13.69
C GLU A 199 -36.27 9.53 -12.73
N ARG A 200 -36.06 10.06 -11.51
CA ARG A 200 -37.09 10.11 -10.47
C ARG A 200 -37.84 11.44 -10.41
N GLY A 201 -37.46 12.43 -11.21
CA GLY A 201 -38.08 13.76 -11.19
C GLY A 201 -37.85 14.53 -9.87
N VAL A 202 -36.75 14.27 -9.17
CA VAL A 202 -36.38 14.95 -7.92
C VAL A 202 -35.25 15.94 -8.12
N SER A 203 -35.03 16.84 -7.14
CA SER A 203 -33.87 17.75 -7.22
C SER A 203 -32.55 16.99 -7.03
N LEU A 204 -31.43 17.53 -7.58
CA LEU A 204 -30.09 16.97 -7.39
C LEU A 204 -29.74 16.88 -5.89
N LEU A 205 -30.09 17.87 -5.09
CA LEU A 205 -29.84 17.87 -3.64
C LEU A 205 -30.59 16.73 -2.94
N THR A 206 -31.84 16.48 -3.36
CA THR A 206 -32.61 15.33 -2.86
C THR A 206 -31.96 14.01 -3.28
N ALA A 207 -31.48 13.90 -4.53
CA ALA A 207 -30.78 12.70 -4.97
C ALA A 207 -29.43 12.49 -4.25
N ILE A 208 -28.73 13.59 -3.90
CA ILE A 208 -27.51 13.53 -3.08
C ILE A 208 -27.88 13.12 -1.63
N SER A 209 -29.01 13.57 -1.06
CA SER A 209 -29.40 13.15 0.28
C SER A 209 -29.66 11.64 0.39
N PHE A 210 -30.03 10.95 -0.68
CA PHE A 210 -30.13 9.48 -0.70
C PHE A 210 -28.77 8.79 -0.46
N MET A 211 -27.65 9.47 -0.71
CA MET A 211 -26.32 8.94 -0.32
C MET A 211 -26.19 8.79 1.20
N ALA A 212 -26.87 9.63 1.97
CA ALA A 212 -26.85 9.52 3.42
C ALA A 212 -27.45 8.19 3.94
N GLU A 213 -28.24 7.50 3.11
CA GLU A 213 -28.84 6.21 3.42
C GLU A 213 -28.04 5.04 2.81
N ASP A 214 -27.64 5.18 1.53
CA ASP A 214 -27.13 4.09 0.70
C ASP A 214 -25.59 3.99 0.64
N HIS A 215 -24.84 5.04 1.00
CA HIS A 215 -23.40 5.01 0.84
C HIS A 215 -22.72 4.02 1.80
N PRO A 216 -21.74 3.20 1.37
CA PRO A 216 -21.10 2.18 2.22
C PRO A 216 -20.32 2.76 3.41
N SER A 217 -19.77 3.99 3.28
CA SER A 217 -19.04 4.65 4.36
C SER A 217 -19.98 5.42 5.30
N LEU A 218 -19.90 5.12 6.60
CA LEU A 218 -20.65 5.84 7.64
C LEU A 218 -20.26 7.32 7.73
N GLU A 219 -18.98 7.63 7.53
CA GLU A 219 -18.47 9.02 7.61
C GLU A 219 -19.00 9.87 6.46
N VAL A 220 -19.01 9.32 5.25
CA VAL A 220 -19.59 10.00 4.08
C VAL A 220 -21.08 10.23 4.30
N ARG A 221 -21.81 9.23 4.82
CA ARG A 221 -23.24 9.37 5.14
C ARG A 221 -23.52 10.50 6.12
N ASP A 222 -22.76 10.55 7.22
CA ASP A 222 -22.94 11.59 8.26
C ASP A 222 -22.65 12.99 7.70
N VAL A 223 -21.54 13.15 6.98
CA VAL A 223 -21.16 14.43 6.35
C VAL A 223 -22.21 14.90 5.35
N ILE A 224 -22.62 14.03 4.42
CA ILE A 224 -23.63 14.37 3.41
C ILE A 224 -24.97 14.70 4.05
N LYS A 225 -25.42 13.91 5.04
CA LYS A 225 -26.66 14.17 5.78
C LYS A 225 -26.64 15.57 6.41
N ARG A 226 -25.58 15.96 7.07
CA ARG A 226 -25.46 17.28 7.69
C ARG A 226 -25.46 18.42 6.67
N ILE A 227 -24.74 18.26 5.56
CA ILE A 227 -24.67 19.29 4.50
C ILE A 227 -26.01 19.44 3.79
N THR A 228 -26.67 18.35 3.42
CA THR A 228 -27.95 18.39 2.69
C THR A 228 -29.08 18.91 3.55
N LEU A 229 -29.14 18.52 4.84
CA LEU A 229 -30.11 19.07 5.79
C LEU A 229 -29.94 20.58 5.96
N ALA A 230 -28.71 21.07 6.02
CA ALA A 230 -28.44 22.51 6.11
C ALA A 230 -28.92 23.27 4.88
N GLY A 231 -28.73 22.71 3.69
CA GLY A 231 -29.25 23.29 2.45
C GLY A 231 -30.77 23.39 2.39
N SER A 232 -31.47 22.55 3.15
CA SER A 232 -32.94 22.52 3.17
C SER A 232 -33.56 23.48 4.20
N TYR A 233 -32.89 23.72 5.33
CA TYR A 233 -33.46 24.44 6.46
C TYR A 233 -32.83 25.82 6.75
N ALA A 234 -31.59 26.05 6.33
CA ALA A 234 -30.87 27.30 6.61
C ALA A 234 -30.74 28.13 5.34
N GLY A 235 -31.08 29.39 5.41
CA GLY A 235 -30.92 30.33 4.27
C GLY A 235 -29.48 30.52 3.78
N SER A 236 -28.46 30.05 4.52
CA SER A 236 -27.07 30.02 4.09
C SER A 236 -26.39 28.71 4.53
N PRO A 237 -25.88 27.88 3.60
CA PRO A 237 -25.17 26.65 3.91
C PRO A 237 -23.77 26.89 4.53
N ALA A 238 -23.26 28.14 4.48
CA ALA A 238 -21.90 28.48 4.82
C ALA A 238 -21.49 28.05 6.24
N GLY A 239 -22.28 28.40 7.25
CA GLY A 239 -21.96 28.10 8.66
C GLY A 239 -21.96 26.60 8.97
N VAL A 240 -22.80 25.81 8.29
CA VAL A 240 -22.82 24.36 8.48
C VAL A 240 -21.67 23.68 7.76
N VAL A 241 -21.41 24.07 6.51
CA VAL A 241 -20.27 23.56 5.75
C VAL A 241 -18.95 23.87 6.47
N GLU A 242 -18.80 25.10 7.02
CA GLU A 242 -17.64 25.47 7.80
C GLU A 242 -17.47 24.59 9.04
N ARG A 243 -18.54 24.38 9.82
CA ARG A 243 -18.51 23.53 11.02
C ARG A 243 -18.18 22.07 10.68
N VAL A 244 -18.84 21.49 9.67
CA VAL A 244 -18.60 20.12 9.23
C VAL A 244 -17.17 19.93 8.71
N SER A 245 -16.66 20.87 7.92
CA SER A 245 -15.29 20.81 7.41
C SER A 245 -14.26 20.90 8.54
N THR A 246 -14.45 21.81 9.49
CA THR A 246 -13.56 21.94 10.65
C THR A 246 -13.53 20.67 11.49
N GLN A 247 -14.69 20.13 11.82
CA GLN A 247 -14.78 18.84 12.56
C GLN A 247 -14.09 17.69 11.82
N TYR A 248 -14.24 17.64 10.50
CA TYR A 248 -13.61 16.59 9.70
C TYR A 248 -12.09 16.77 9.63
N PHE A 249 -11.59 17.99 9.53
CA PHE A 249 -10.15 18.26 9.53
C PHE A 249 -9.49 17.92 10.88
N GLU A 250 -10.18 18.16 12.00
CA GLU A 250 -9.74 17.72 13.32
C GLU A 250 -9.68 16.19 13.43
N LEU A 251 -10.69 15.50 12.89
CA LEU A 251 -10.70 14.04 12.83
C LEU A 251 -9.55 13.49 11.97
N LEU A 252 -9.26 14.13 10.83
CA LEU A 252 -8.13 13.79 9.97
C LEU A 252 -6.79 13.97 10.71
N ARG A 253 -6.65 15.08 11.42
CA ARG A 253 -5.48 15.35 12.26
C ARG A 253 -5.29 14.25 13.31
N SER A 254 -6.33 13.92 14.05
CA SER A 254 -6.31 12.85 15.06
C SER A 254 -5.93 11.48 14.46
N ARG A 255 -6.34 11.19 13.22
CA ARG A 255 -5.92 9.97 12.50
C ARG A 255 -4.43 9.96 12.18
N LEU A 256 -3.88 11.07 11.72
CA LEU A 256 -2.44 11.18 11.44
C LEU A 256 -1.60 11.10 12.72
N GLU A 257 -2.07 11.69 13.83
CA GLU A 257 -1.41 11.58 15.13
C GLU A 257 -1.40 10.12 15.64
N ARG A 258 -2.52 9.40 15.49
CA ARG A 258 -2.58 7.96 15.82
C ARG A 258 -1.66 7.12 14.93
N LEU A 259 -1.63 7.39 13.62
CA LEU A 259 -0.69 6.72 12.71
C LEU A 259 0.75 6.89 13.19
N THR A 260 1.11 8.10 13.60
CA THR A 260 2.44 8.38 14.16
C THR A 260 2.74 7.52 15.40
N GLY A 261 1.78 7.38 16.33
CA GLY A 261 1.92 6.51 17.51
C GLY A 261 2.13 5.03 17.13
N TYR A 262 1.35 4.51 16.20
CA TYR A 262 1.53 3.14 15.71
C TYR A 262 2.86 2.94 14.99
N MET A 263 3.36 3.97 14.29
CA MET A 263 4.66 3.90 13.64
C MET A 263 5.81 3.76 14.63
N TYR A 264 5.77 4.40 15.79
CA TYR A 264 6.79 4.18 16.83
C TYR A 264 6.84 2.74 17.29
N ILE A 265 5.69 2.11 17.50
CA ILE A 265 5.61 0.69 17.90
C ILE A 265 6.12 -0.21 16.76
N ALA A 266 5.65 0.01 15.54
CA ALA A 266 6.05 -0.77 14.38
C ALA A 266 7.57 -0.68 14.12
N LEU A 267 8.15 0.51 14.27
CA LEU A 267 9.59 0.72 14.10
C LEU A 267 10.40 0.10 15.23
N GLY A 268 9.88 0.05 16.46
CA GLY A 268 10.47 -0.74 17.54
C GLY A 268 10.59 -2.23 17.16
N ILE A 269 9.53 -2.81 16.59
CA ILE A 269 9.53 -4.19 16.09
C ILE A 269 10.54 -4.36 14.94
N VAL A 270 10.60 -3.40 14.01
CA VAL A 270 11.56 -3.40 12.88
C VAL A 270 12.99 -3.40 13.41
N ILE A 271 13.32 -2.52 14.37
CA ILE A 271 14.65 -2.45 14.98
C ILE A 271 15.01 -3.78 15.64
N THR A 272 14.13 -4.29 16.49
CA THR A 272 14.38 -5.55 17.19
C THR A 272 14.55 -6.72 16.24
N SER A 273 13.66 -6.85 15.25
CA SER A 273 13.67 -8.00 14.34
C SER A 273 14.80 -7.94 13.31
N LEU A 274 15.08 -6.76 12.74
CA LEU A 274 15.99 -6.65 11.60
C LEU A 274 17.43 -6.33 12.00
N PHE A 275 17.65 -5.75 13.19
CA PHE A 275 18.99 -5.38 13.64
C PHE A 275 19.45 -6.18 14.84
N LEU A 276 18.61 -6.33 15.87
CA LEU A 276 19.03 -7.02 17.10
C LEU A 276 19.17 -8.53 16.89
N ILE A 277 18.23 -9.17 16.17
CA ILE A 277 18.30 -10.62 15.91
C ILE A 277 19.55 -11.02 15.11
N PRO A 278 19.92 -10.38 13.99
CA PRO A 278 21.16 -10.68 13.30
C PRO A 278 22.41 -10.45 14.15
N VAL A 279 22.44 -9.39 14.96
CA VAL A 279 23.56 -9.10 15.86
C VAL A 279 23.72 -10.19 16.92
N LEU A 280 22.60 -10.60 17.53
CA LEU A 280 22.61 -11.72 18.49
C LEU A 280 23.04 -13.02 17.81
N ALA A 281 22.59 -13.27 16.58
CA ALA A 281 22.99 -14.46 15.83
C ALA A 281 24.49 -14.46 15.52
N VAL A 282 25.12 -13.30 15.31
CA VAL A 282 26.56 -13.17 15.12
C VAL A 282 27.33 -13.40 16.42
N THR A 283 26.82 -12.89 17.53
CA THR A 283 27.52 -13.01 18.84
C THR A 283 27.40 -14.40 19.45
N ILE A 284 26.24 -15.02 19.34
CA ILE A 284 25.95 -16.33 19.94
C ILE A 284 26.08 -17.47 18.92
N GLY A 285 25.92 -17.17 17.63
CA GLY A 285 25.93 -18.15 16.54
C GLY A 285 27.17 -19.04 16.49
N PRO A 286 28.40 -18.50 16.62
CA PRO A 286 29.61 -19.32 16.72
C PRO A 286 29.56 -20.32 17.87
N ALA A 287 29.06 -19.89 19.03
CA ALA A 287 28.94 -20.76 20.22
C ALA A 287 27.89 -21.88 20.00
N LEU A 288 26.86 -21.62 19.19
CA LEU A 288 25.81 -22.58 18.83
C LEU A 288 26.10 -23.35 17.53
N ARG A 289 27.26 -23.15 16.90
CA ARG A 289 27.64 -23.73 15.60
C ARG A 289 26.63 -23.41 14.48
N ILE A 290 26.01 -22.21 14.51
CA ILE A 290 25.08 -21.76 13.48
C ILE A 290 25.88 -21.40 12.22
N PRO A 291 25.57 -22.00 11.06
CA PRO A 291 26.27 -21.66 9.82
C PRO A 291 25.95 -20.21 9.38
N PRO A 292 26.89 -19.48 8.75
CA PRO A 292 26.70 -18.09 8.31
C PRO A 292 25.50 -17.88 7.40
N SER A 293 25.18 -18.87 6.56
CA SER A 293 23.99 -18.85 5.70
C SER A 293 22.66 -18.77 6.47
N SER A 294 22.59 -19.39 7.65
CA SER A 294 21.40 -19.36 8.49
C SER A 294 21.13 -17.96 9.04
N ILE A 295 22.14 -17.14 9.30
CA ILE A 295 21.98 -15.75 9.75
C ILE A 295 21.25 -14.93 8.70
N VAL A 296 21.66 -15.06 7.43
CA VAL A 296 21.03 -14.36 6.31
C VAL A 296 19.60 -14.86 6.09
N LEU A 297 19.40 -16.19 6.16
CA LEU A 297 18.06 -16.79 6.06
C LEU A 297 17.10 -16.29 7.14
N VAL A 298 17.56 -16.26 8.40
CA VAL A 298 16.76 -15.71 9.52
C VAL A 298 16.44 -14.24 9.28
N SER A 299 17.40 -13.44 8.81
CA SER A 299 17.20 -12.04 8.52
C SER A 299 16.14 -11.82 7.42
N ILE A 300 16.19 -12.61 6.35
CA ILE A 300 15.18 -12.54 5.26
C ILE A 300 13.83 -13.04 5.76
N ALA A 301 13.81 -14.17 6.47
CA ALA A 301 12.59 -14.76 7.01
C ALA A 301 11.86 -13.84 8.01
N THR A 302 12.60 -13.02 8.75
CA THR A 302 12.03 -12.01 9.66
C THR A 302 11.68 -10.71 8.93
N ALA A 303 12.49 -10.30 7.93
CA ALA A 303 12.29 -9.06 7.19
C ALA A 303 10.99 -9.07 6.37
N ALA A 304 10.68 -10.17 5.70
CA ALA A 304 9.51 -10.26 4.82
C ALA A 304 8.17 -10.08 5.58
N PRO A 305 7.85 -10.83 6.64
CA PRO A 305 6.62 -10.62 7.39
C PRO A 305 6.58 -9.26 8.10
N VAL A 306 7.69 -8.79 8.67
CA VAL A 306 7.76 -7.46 9.30
C VAL A 306 7.49 -6.36 8.28
N PHE A 307 8.07 -6.46 7.09
CA PHE A 307 7.77 -5.53 5.99
C PHE A 307 6.29 -5.57 5.62
N LEU A 308 5.74 -6.75 5.38
CA LEU A 308 4.36 -6.93 4.91
C LEU A 308 3.35 -6.39 5.95
N VAL A 309 3.51 -6.75 7.23
CA VAL A 309 2.62 -6.30 8.30
C VAL A 309 2.71 -4.78 8.48
N THR A 310 3.92 -4.24 8.57
CA THR A 310 4.12 -2.79 8.75
C THR A 310 3.66 -2.01 7.51
N TYR A 311 3.94 -2.50 6.30
CA TYR A 311 3.48 -1.89 5.05
C TYR A 311 1.96 -1.85 4.95
N THR A 312 1.26 -2.95 5.27
CA THR A 312 -0.20 -3.01 5.23
C THR A 312 -0.83 -2.11 6.29
N LEU A 313 -0.24 -2.03 7.48
CA LEU A 313 -0.68 -1.13 8.55
C LEU A 313 -0.57 0.34 8.10
N ILE A 314 0.57 0.75 7.53
CA ILE A 314 0.74 2.09 6.99
C ILE A 314 -0.26 2.35 5.87
N GLN A 315 -0.42 1.40 4.95
CA GLN A 315 -1.34 1.54 3.80
C GLN A 315 -2.80 1.69 4.24
N SER A 316 -3.21 1.03 5.31
CA SER A 316 -4.59 1.12 5.82
C SER A 316 -4.88 2.42 6.57
N MET A 317 -3.87 3.05 7.16
CA MET A 317 -4.04 4.22 8.01
C MET A 317 -3.66 5.54 7.34
N TYR A 318 -2.71 5.52 6.39
CA TYR A 318 -2.25 6.73 5.73
C TYR A 318 -3.34 7.27 4.78
N PRO A 319 -3.75 8.56 4.90
CA PRO A 319 -4.77 9.12 4.03
C PRO A 319 -4.26 9.20 2.58
N THR A 320 -4.81 8.38 1.71
CA THR A 320 -4.30 8.20 0.33
C THR A 320 -4.33 9.47 -0.50
N GLY A 321 -5.25 10.40 -0.23
CA GLY A 321 -5.30 11.72 -0.89
C GLY A 321 -4.08 12.62 -0.64
N PHE A 322 -3.33 12.37 0.42
CA PHE A 322 -2.08 13.07 0.73
C PHE A 322 -0.83 12.33 0.23
N MET A 323 -0.99 11.10 -0.28
CA MET A 323 0.13 10.35 -0.85
C MET A 323 0.74 11.10 -2.03
N LEU A 324 2.07 11.16 -2.06
CA LEU A 324 2.78 11.65 -3.22
C LEU A 324 2.59 10.68 -4.40
N ASN A 325 2.34 11.23 -5.58
CA ASN A 325 2.24 10.49 -6.83
C ASN A 325 3.48 10.73 -7.70
N PRO A 326 4.57 9.99 -7.49
CA PRO A 326 5.80 10.16 -8.25
C PRO A 326 5.61 9.77 -9.71
N PRO A 327 6.38 10.39 -10.65
CA PRO A 327 6.32 10.07 -12.07
C PRO A 327 6.71 8.61 -12.35
N GLY A 328 6.18 8.05 -13.43
CA GLY A 328 6.42 6.66 -13.82
C GLY A 328 7.90 6.30 -13.89
N ALA A 329 8.73 7.19 -14.44
CA ALA A 329 10.17 6.99 -14.51
C ALA A 329 10.81 6.72 -13.12
N LEU A 330 10.44 7.50 -12.09
CA LEU A 330 10.96 7.28 -10.74
C LEU A 330 10.52 5.91 -10.18
N LYS A 331 9.25 5.53 -10.40
CA LYS A 331 8.74 4.21 -9.99
C LYS A 331 9.52 3.09 -10.68
N THR A 332 9.77 3.21 -11.98
CA THR A 332 10.51 2.20 -12.77
C THR A 332 11.96 2.08 -12.29
N PHE A 333 12.70 3.18 -12.15
CA PHE A 333 14.07 3.15 -11.68
C PHE A 333 14.20 2.61 -10.26
N TYR A 334 13.28 2.99 -9.36
CA TYR A 334 13.24 2.45 -8.01
C TYR A 334 12.97 0.93 -8.01
N THR A 335 11.99 0.47 -8.78
CA THR A 335 11.69 -0.96 -8.91
C THR A 335 12.87 -1.74 -9.47
N LEU A 336 13.55 -1.19 -10.48
CA LEU A 336 14.76 -1.81 -11.05
C LEU A 336 15.88 -1.91 -10.00
N SER A 337 16.10 -0.85 -9.20
CA SER A 337 17.07 -0.87 -8.10
C SER A 337 16.74 -1.95 -7.06
N VAL A 338 15.47 -2.09 -6.70
CA VAL A 338 15.01 -3.14 -5.76
C VAL A 338 15.27 -4.54 -6.34
N LEU A 339 15.02 -4.75 -7.63
CA LEU A 339 15.30 -6.04 -8.30
C LEU A 339 16.81 -6.35 -8.31
N VAL A 340 17.67 -5.36 -8.57
CA VAL A 340 19.12 -5.51 -8.48
C VAL A 340 19.54 -5.89 -7.05
N ILE A 341 19.01 -5.24 -6.04
CA ILE A 341 19.28 -5.52 -4.63
C ILE A 341 18.85 -6.96 -4.28
N LEU A 342 17.66 -7.37 -4.68
CA LEU A 342 17.16 -8.74 -4.46
C LEU A 342 18.06 -9.77 -5.16
N GLY A 343 18.47 -9.51 -6.41
CA GLY A 343 19.41 -10.37 -7.14
C GLY A 343 20.75 -10.51 -6.42
N LEU A 344 21.28 -9.41 -5.87
CA LEU A 344 22.52 -9.44 -5.10
C LEU A 344 22.37 -10.19 -3.76
N ILE A 345 21.23 -10.06 -3.08
CA ILE A 345 20.94 -10.83 -1.86
C ILE A 345 20.93 -12.33 -2.17
N VAL A 346 20.26 -12.74 -3.25
CA VAL A 346 20.22 -14.16 -3.68
C VAL A 346 21.61 -14.64 -4.08
N ALA A 347 22.37 -13.84 -4.83
CA ALA A 347 23.75 -14.15 -5.21
C ALA A 347 24.65 -14.28 -3.97
N SER A 348 24.53 -13.36 -3.00
CA SER A 348 25.29 -13.42 -1.74
C SER A 348 24.96 -14.68 -0.96
N LEU A 349 23.69 -15.05 -0.84
CA LEU A 349 23.25 -16.30 -0.22
C LEU A 349 23.85 -17.53 -0.88
N TYR A 350 23.84 -17.59 -2.23
CA TYR A 350 24.41 -18.69 -2.98
C TYR A 350 25.92 -18.80 -2.76
N LEU A 351 26.64 -17.68 -2.76
CA LEU A 351 28.09 -17.64 -2.55
C LEU A 351 28.46 -18.04 -1.11
N ILE A 352 27.69 -17.57 -0.12
CA ILE A 352 27.87 -17.97 1.29
C ILE A 352 27.61 -19.47 1.44
N TYR A 353 26.56 -20.00 0.80
CA TYR A 353 26.23 -21.43 0.84
C TYR A 353 27.31 -22.30 0.20
N THR A 354 27.91 -21.85 -0.91
CA THR A 354 28.98 -22.58 -1.62
C THR A 354 30.38 -22.36 -1.02
N GLY A 355 30.50 -21.55 0.04
CA GLY A 355 31.77 -21.26 0.69
C GLY A 355 32.75 -20.43 -0.14
N LYS A 356 32.27 -19.77 -1.20
CA LYS A 356 33.13 -18.96 -2.08
C LYS A 356 33.27 -17.54 -1.52
N PRO A 357 34.51 -17.00 -1.46
CA PRO A 357 34.74 -15.64 -1.01
C PRO A 357 34.12 -14.65 -2.02
N PHE A 358 33.36 -13.69 -1.48
CA PHE A 358 32.77 -12.60 -2.25
C PHE A 358 33.21 -11.27 -1.65
N ASN A 359 33.60 -10.32 -2.48
CA ASN A 359 33.96 -9.00 -1.97
C ASN A 359 32.69 -8.17 -1.69
N PRO A 360 32.32 -7.93 -0.42
CA PRO A 360 31.10 -7.19 -0.09
C PRO A 360 31.11 -5.75 -0.60
N LEU A 361 32.28 -5.13 -0.74
CA LEU A 361 32.41 -3.77 -1.26
C LEU A 361 31.89 -3.67 -2.70
N ILE A 362 32.10 -4.72 -3.52
CA ILE A 362 31.58 -4.77 -4.89
C ILE A 362 30.04 -4.82 -4.85
N ALA A 363 29.44 -5.67 -4.01
CA ALA A 363 27.98 -5.73 -3.88
C ALA A 363 27.39 -4.39 -3.46
N TYR A 364 27.97 -3.74 -2.46
CA TYR A 364 27.53 -2.43 -2.02
C TYR A 364 27.72 -1.35 -3.10
N SER A 365 28.82 -1.37 -3.81
CA SER A 365 29.06 -0.43 -4.92
C SER A 365 28.00 -0.57 -6.01
N ILE A 366 27.62 -1.80 -6.37
CA ILE A 366 26.56 -2.07 -7.33
C ILE A 366 25.20 -1.57 -6.81
N VAL A 367 24.89 -1.81 -5.52
CA VAL A 367 23.64 -1.32 -4.89
C VAL A 367 23.61 0.22 -4.90
N LEU A 368 24.68 0.88 -4.49
CA LEU A 368 24.78 2.35 -4.49
C LEU A 368 24.64 2.91 -5.91
N ALA A 369 25.31 2.30 -6.88
CA ALA A 369 25.22 2.70 -8.29
C ALA A 369 23.81 2.51 -8.85
N SER A 370 23.12 1.42 -8.49
CA SER A 370 21.76 1.16 -8.93
C SER A 370 20.73 2.14 -8.35
N LEU A 371 20.96 2.63 -7.13
CA LEU A 371 20.08 3.60 -6.46
C LEU A 371 20.31 5.04 -6.92
N ALA A 372 21.50 5.38 -7.43
CA ALA A 372 21.87 6.75 -7.79
C ALA A 372 20.86 7.45 -8.73
N PRO A 373 20.40 6.85 -9.85
CA PRO A 373 19.42 7.47 -10.73
C PRO A 373 18.06 7.66 -10.04
N ALA A 374 17.62 6.71 -9.19
CA ALA A 374 16.39 6.84 -8.43
C ALA A 374 16.49 7.98 -7.41
N VAL A 375 17.64 8.16 -6.76
CA VAL A 375 17.89 9.28 -5.82
C VAL A 375 17.85 10.61 -6.54
N ALA A 376 18.51 10.74 -7.69
CA ALA A 376 18.52 11.98 -8.48
C ALA A 376 17.10 12.37 -8.93
N LEU A 377 16.31 11.41 -9.42
CA LEU A 377 14.92 11.62 -9.81
C LEU A 377 14.03 11.95 -8.60
N ALA A 378 14.24 11.29 -7.46
CA ALA A 378 13.51 11.60 -6.23
C ALA A 378 13.80 13.02 -5.75
N GLN A 379 15.04 13.49 -5.78
CA GLN A 379 15.42 14.86 -5.44
C GLN A 379 14.77 15.88 -6.39
N ALA A 380 14.82 15.63 -7.71
CA ALA A 380 14.17 16.47 -8.69
C ALA A 380 12.64 16.55 -8.47
N TYR A 381 12.02 15.42 -8.13
CA TYR A 381 10.60 15.36 -7.80
C TYR A 381 10.27 16.12 -6.51
N MET A 382 11.05 15.94 -5.44
CA MET A 382 10.86 16.68 -4.18
C MET A 382 11.06 18.19 -4.35
N ALA A 383 11.98 18.60 -5.22
CA ALA A 383 12.14 20.01 -5.59
C ALA A 383 10.91 20.57 -6.34
N ARG A 384 10.18 19.71 -7.07
CA ARG A 384 8.88 20.07 -7.66
C ARG A 384 7.79 20.19 -6.57
N VAL A 385 7.71 19.24 -5.64
CA VAL A 385 6.77 19.30 -4.51
C VAL A 385 6.97 20.60 -3.72
N SER A 386 8.20 20.96 -3.42
CA SER A 386 8.51 22.21 -2.70
C SER A 386 8.11 23.47 -3.47
N ALA A 387 8.05 23.44 -4.81
CA ALA A 387 7.54 24.55 -5.59
C ALA A 387 6.04 24.77 -5.36
N TYR A 388 5.23 23.70 -5.25
CA TYR A 388 3.81 23.80 -4.89
C TYR A 388 3.61 24.31 -3.46
N GLU A 389 4.49 23.94 -2.52
CA GLU A 389 4.45 24.48 -1.16
C GLU A 389 4.73 25.98 -1.11
N ARG A 390 5.70 26.46 -1.90
CA ARG A 390 5.99 27.88 -2.02
C ARG A 390 4.88 28.62 -2.74
N PHE A 391 4.28 28.00 -3.76
CA PHE A 391 3.13 28.57 -4.47
C PHE A 391 1.95 28.82 -3.52
N LEU A 392 1.64 27.90 -2.60
CA LEU A 392 0.60 28.13 -1.59
C LEU A 392 0.91 29.34 -0.72
N ARG A 393 2.17 29.52 -0.27
CA ARG A 393 2.57 30.72 0.49
C ARG A 393 2.38 31.99 -0.34
N VAL A 394 2.75 31.96 -1.62
CA VAL A 394 2.53 33.10 -2.53
C VAL A 394 1.05 33.45 -2.62
N ILE A 395 0.14 32.48 -2.63
CA ILE A 395 -1.31 32.76 -2.57
C ILE A 395 -1.67 33.48 -1.27
N VAL A 396 -1.20 32.98 -0.10
CA VAL A 396 -1.45 33.60 1.21
C VAL A 396 -0.96 35.05 1.23
N ASP A 397 0.33 35.27 0.96
CA ASP A 397 0.97 36.58 1.01
C ASP A 397 0.34 37.58 0.01
N SER A 398 0.01 37.09 -1.20
CA SER A 398 -0.62 37.90 -2.24
C SER A 398 -2.05 38.28 -1.89
N THR A 399 -2.78 37.41 -1.19
CA THR A 399 -4.16 37.68 -0.77
C THR A 399 -4.20 38.75 0.31
N GLU A 400 -3.26 38.71 1.27
CA GLU A 400 -3.10 39.73 2.30
C GLU A 400 -2.74 41.07 1.68
N LEU A 401 -1.79 41.11 0.74
CA LEU A 401 -1.42 42.32 0.02
C LEU A 401 -2.58 42.87 -0.83
N ALA A 402 -3.33 42.02 -1.50
CA ALA A 402 -4.48 42.41 -2.30
C ALA A 402 -5.58 43.09 -1.45
N ALA A 403 -5.75 42.62 -0.21
CA ALA A 403 -6.70 43.20 0.74
C ALA A 403 -6.33 44.65 1.12
N VAL A 404 -5.04 44.96 1.15
CA VAL A 404 -4.54 46.30 1.50
C VAL A 404 -4.43 47.22 0.27
N THR A 405 -3.95 46.68 -0.85
CA THR A 405 -3.62 47.50 -2.04
C THR A 405 -4.75 47.59 -3.05
N GLY A 406 -5.71 46.69 -3.04
CA GLY A 406 -6.75 46.60 -4.06
C GLY A 406 -6.25 46.17 -5.46
N GLU A 407 -4.97 45.75 -5.58
CA GLU A 407 -4.39 45.33 -6.85
C GLU A 407 -4.90 43.94 -7.28
N ASN A 408 -4.75 43.64 -8.55
CA ASN A 408 -5.12 42.32 -9.10
C ASN A 408 -4.26 41.22 -8.45
N LEU A 409 -4.93 40.17 -7.95
CA LEU A 409 -4.30 39.05 -7.24
C LEU A 409 -3.20 38.36 -8.07
N VAL A 410 -3.41 38.12 -9.37
CA VAL A 410 -2.43 37.43 -10.24
C VAL A 410 -1.17 38.27 -10.41
N SER A 411 -1.30 39.60 -10.53
CA SER A 411 -0.15 40.52 -10.61
C SER A 411 0.66 40.53 -9.33
N LEU A 412 -0.02 40.52 -8.17
CA LEU A 412 0.62 40.40 -6.86
C LEU A 412 1.31 39.04 -6.68
N MET A 413 0.68 37.96 -7.06
CA MET A 413 1.31 36.63 -7.02
C MET A 413 2.62 36.59 -7.84
N ARG A 414 2.68 37.23 -9.01
CA ARG A 414 3.91 37.35 -9.79
C ARG A 414 4.99 38.19 -9.09
N ARG A 415 4.58 39.28 -8.42
CA ARG A 415 5.49 40.13 -7.66
C ARG A 415 6.06 39.42 -6.44
N VAL A 416 5.21 38.77 -5.65
CA VAL A 416 5.58 37.99 -4.45
C VAL A 416 6.45 36.78 -4.81
N ALA A 417 6.15 36.09 -5.91
CA ALA A 417 6.96 34.97 -6.40
C ALA A 417 8.42 35.35 -6.74
N GLY A 418 8.69 36.66 -6.96
CA GLY A 418 10.04 37.18 -7.17
C GLY A 418 10.80 36.46 -8.30
N GLY A 419 12.01 35.94 -8.00
CA GLY A 419 12.88 35.23 -8.95
C GLY A 419 12.60 33.73 -9.11
N ASP A 420 11.64 33.14 -8.38
CA ASP A 420 11.39 31.69 -8.44
C ASP A 420 10.69 31.29 -9.75
N ARG A 421 11.51 30.82 -10.71
CA ARG A 421 11.03 30.39 -12.03
C ARG A 421 9.98 29.29 -11.98
N ARG A 422 10.04 28.38 -10.98
CA ARG A 422 9.10 27.27 -10.87
C ARG A 422 7.74 27.76 -10.39
N VAL A 423 7.74 28.64 -9.41
CA VAL A 423 6.50 29.24 -8.89
C VAL A 423 5.86 30.15 -9.94
N ARG A 424 6.64 30.98 -10.65
CA ARG A 424 6.14 31.80 -11.76
C ARG A 424 5.48 30.95 -12.85
N LYS A 425 6.11 29.83 -13.24
CA LYS A 425 5.52 28.90 -14.19
C LYS A 425 4.15 28.38 -13.73
N LEU A 426 4.01 28.06 -12.44
CA LEU A 426 2.71 27.63 -11.90
C LEU A 426 1.67 28.75 -11.96
N ILE A 427 2.04 30.01 -11.70
CA ILE A 427 1.13 31.16 -11.83
C ILE A 427 0.68 31.34 -13.27
N ASP A 428 1.62 31.31 -14.23
CA ASP A 428 1.31 31.44 -15.66
C ASP A 428 0.45 30.27 -16.18
N ASP A 429 0.70 29.07 -15.69
CA ASP A 429 -0.10 27.89 -16.01
C ASP A 429 -1.53 28.01 -15.43
N VAL A 430 -1.70 28.50 -14.19
CA VAL A 430 -3.02 28.79 -13.59
C VAL A 430 -3.77 29.81 -14.40
N GLU A 431 -3.16 30.92 -14.79
CA GLU A 431 -3.79 31.99 -15.58
C GLU A 431 -4.27 31.44 -16.94
N ARG A 432 -3.47 30.64 -17.62
CA ARG A 432 -3.87 29.96 -18.87
C ARG A 432 -5.01 28.97 -18.65
N ALA A 433 -5.03 28.27 -17.53
CA ALA A 433 -6.05 27.29 -17.17
C ALA A 433 -7.43 27.93 -16.90
N VAL A 434 -7.49 29.22 -16.58
CA VAL A 434 -8.75 29.95 -16.48
C VAL A 434 -9.50 29.95 -17.81
N ILE A 435 -8.76 30.03 -18.93
CA ILE A 435 -9.32 30.11 -20.28
C ILE A 435 -9.37 28.72 -20.96
N ASP A 436 -8.29 27.92 -20.79
CA ASP A 436 -8.11 26.64 -21.49
C ASP A 436 -8.27 25.44 -20.53
N ASP A 437 -9.35 24.69 -20.70
CA ASP A 437 -9.62 23.48 -19.93
C ASP A 437 -8.57 22.38 -20.11
N ARG A 438 -7.87 22.31 -21.25
CA ARG A 438 -6.79 21.33 -21.47
C ARG A 438 -5.62 21.60 -20.53
N VAL A 439 -5.30 22.89 -20.35
CA VAL A 439 -4.26 23.31 -19.43
C VAL A 439 -4.67 22.99 -17.98
N ARG A 440 -5.95 23.23 -17.62
CA ARG A 440 -6.49 22.86 -16.30
C ARG A 440 -6.32 21.37 -16.02
N VAL A 441 -6.77 20.51 -16.92
CA VAL A 441 -6.66 19.04 -16.79
C VAL A 441 -5.19 18.62 -16.63
N ARG A 442 -4.28 19.24 -17.39
CA ARG A 442 -2.85 18.95 -17.29
C ARG A 442 -2.28 19.32 -15.91
N ILE A 443 -2.55 20.52 -15.41
CA ILE A 443 -2.04 21.01 -14.10
C ILE A 443 -2.51 20.10 -12.98
N VAL A 444 -3.80 19.78 -12.97
CA VAL A 444 -4.41 18.92 -11.95
C VAL A 444 -3.79 17.52 -11.98
N ARG A 445 -3.59 16.94 -13.16
CA ARG A 445 -2.97 15.61 -13.32
C ARG A 445 -1.50 15.58 -12.94
N GLU A 446 -0.78 16.66 -13.20
CA GLU A 446 0.64 16.79 -12.90
C GLU A 446 0.93 17.19 -11.45
N ALA A 447 -0.08 17.54 -10.66
CA ALA A 447 0.09 17.88 -9.25
C ALA A 447 0.68 16.70 -8.45
N PRO A 448 1.54 16.99 -7.45
CA PRO A 448 2.23 15.94 -6.70
C PRO A 448 1.31 15.03 -5.89
N ASN A 449 0.19 15.56 -5.43
CA ASN A 449 -0.85 14.83 -4.71
C ASN A 449 -2.20 15.54 -4.86
N MET A 450 -3.24 14.95 -4.28
CA MET A 450 -4.60 15.48 -4.39
C MET A 450 -4.78 16.82 -3.66
N LEU A 451 -4.03 17.08 -2.59
CA LEU A 451 -4.04 18.37 -1.89
C LEU A 451 -3.73 19.51 -2.86
N TYR A 452 -2.62 19.39 -3.60
CA TYR A 452 -2.23 20.43 -4.57
C TYR A 452 -3.10 20.41 -5.83
N ALA A 453 -3.58 19.25 -6.24
CA ALA A 453 -4.50 19.13 -7.35
C ALA A 453 -5.82 19.88 -7.08
N SER A 454 -6.44 19.64 -5.93
CA SER A 454 -7.69 20.32 -5.53
C SER A 454 -7.48 21.80 -5.26
N MET A 455 -6.35 22.18 -4.66
CA MET A 455 -5.99 23.59 -4.45
C MET A 455 -5.91 24.35 -5.78
N MET A 456 -5.18 23.81 -6.75
CA MET A 456 -5.05 24.42 -8.08
C MET A 456 -6.40 24.54 -8.78
N GLU A 457 -7.20 23.49 -8.73
CA GLU A 457 -8.52 23.47 -9.36
C GLU A 457 -9.47 24.47 -8.70
N THR A 458 -9.47 24.56 -7.36
CA THR A 458 -10.26 25.53 -6.60
C THR A 458 -9.86 26.96 -6.94
N LEU A 459 -8.55 27.23 -7.04
CA LEU A 459 -8.04 28.54 -7.43
C LEU A 459 -8.45 28.92 -8.85
N ILE A 460 -8.34 27.99 -9.81
CA ILE A 460 -8.74 28.22 -11.21
C ILE A 460 -10.25 28.50 -11.30
N TYR A 461 -11.08 27.75 -10.57
CA TYR A 461 -12.52 28.03 -10.53
C TYR A 461 -12.84 29.38 -9.91
N ALA A 462 -12.19 29.74 -8.79
CA ALA A 462 -12.39 31.03 -8.16
C ALA A 462 -12.03 32.19 -9.09
N LEU A 463 -10.92 32.09 -9.83
CA LEU A 463 -10.52 33.08 -10.83
C LEU A 463 -11.51 33.12 -12.00
N ARG A 464 -11.99 31.98 -12.49
CA ARG A 464 -12.94 31.88 -13.62
C ARG A 464 -14.28 32.54 -13.33
N ILE A 465 -14.80 32.40 -12.11
CA ILE A 465 -16.08 33.01 -11.71
C ILE A 465 -15.92 34.46 -11.23
N GLY A 466 -14.70 35.00 -11.21
CA GLY A 466 -14.45 36.34 -10.67
C GLY A 466 -14.77 36.46 -9.18
N ALA A 467 -14.41 35.46 -8.40
CA ALA A 467 -14.75 35.40 -6.98
C ALA A 467 -14.19 36.60 -6.19
N PRO A 468 -14.90 37.07 -5.15
CA PRO A 468 -14.42 38.15 -4.29
C PRO A 468 -13.16 37.72 -3.52
N LEU A 469 -12.36 38.70 -3.07
CA LEU A 469 -11.07 38.47 -2.39
C LEU A 469 -11.18 37.56 -1.17
N GLN A 470 -12.31 37.58 -0.46
CA GLN A 470 -12.58 36.72 0.70
C GLN A 470 -12.50 35.21 0.34
N VAL A 471 -12.84 34.83 -0.88
CA VAL A 471 -12.76 33.44 -1.35
C VAL A 471 -11.30 33.00 -1.48
N PHE A 472 -10.42 33.85 -1.96
CA PHE A 472 -8.99 33.56 -2.06
C PHE A 472 -8.33 33.46 -0.69
N SER A 473 -8.76 34.32 0.27
CA SER A 473 -8.35 34.21 1.67
C SER A 473 -8.80 32.86 2.29
N GLU A 474 -10.02 32.43 1.99
CA GLU A 474 -10.51 31.13 2.46
C GLU A 474 -9.76 29.96 1.80
N ILE A 475 -9.42 30.04 0.48
CA ILE A 475 -8.54 29.06 -0.18
C ILE A 475 -7.22 28.96 0.57
N ALA A 476 -6.56 30.11 0.82
CA ALA A 476 -5.31 30.16 1.53
C ALA A 476 -5.42 29.48 2.91
N THR A 477 -6.40 29.87 3.71
CA THR A 477 -6.62 29.37 5.07
C THR A 477 -6.89 27.86 5.10
N VAL A 478 -7.80 27.36 4.26
CA VAL A 478 -8.21 25.95 4.24
C VAL A 478 -7.06 25.04 3.81
N TYR A 479 -6.39 25.41 2.72
CA TYR A 479 -5.31 24.56 2.18
C TYR A 479 -4.03 24.66 3.02
N GLU A 480 -3.77 25.79 3.68
CA GLU A 480 -2.68 25.88 4.64
C GLU A 480 -2.93 25.05 5.89
N HIS A 481 -4.16 25.03 6.41
CA HIS A 481 -4.54 24.17 7.52
C HIS A 481 -4.36 22.67 7.20
N LEU A 482 -4.80 22.24 6.03
CA LEU A 482 -4.59 20.85 5.56
C LEU A 482 -3.10 20.53 5.40
N LYS A 483 -2.31 21.45 4.84
CA LYS A 483 -0.87 21.32 4.69
C LYS A 483 -0.15 21.26 6.05
N GLU A 484 -0.53 22.13 7.00
CA GLU A 484 0.07 22.16 8.33
C GLU A 484 -0.17 20.84 9.08
N THR A 485 -1.36 20.26 8.94
CA THR A 485 -1.67 18.92 9.47
C THR A 485 -0.72 17.87 8.93
N LEU A 486 -0.48 17.88 7.61
CA LEU A 486 0.47 16.96 6.96
C LEU A 486 1.92 17.25 7.38
N ARG A 487 2.30 18.52 7.46
CA ARG A 487 3.65 18.95 7.85
C ARG A 487 4.02 18.52 9.25
N ARG A 488 3.09 18.60 10.21
CA ARG A 488 3.31 18.12 11.59
C ARG A 488 3.61 16.62 11.60
N HIS A 489 2.80 15.83 10.89
CA HIS A 489 3.06 14.41 10.73
C HIS A 489 4.45 14.15 10.11
N GLN A 490 4.79 14.82 9.00
CA GLN A 490 6.09 14.67 8.34
C GLN A 490 7.26 15.11 9.22
N SER A 491 7.09 16.16 10.02
CA SER A 491 8.11 16.63 10.99
C SER A 491 8.37 15.57 12.06
N THR A 492 7.32 14.97 12.61
CA THR A 492 7.46 13.89 13.59
C THR A 492 8.12 12.66 12.96
N MET A 493 7.76 12.32 11.72
CA MET A 493 8.41 11.22 11.00
C MET A 493 9.88 11.48 10.68
N ARG A 494 10.31 12.75 10.52
CA ARG A 494 11.75 13.09 10.43
C ARG A 494 12.50 12.81 11.73
N GLY A 495 11.87 13.07 12.88
CA GLY A 495 12.43 12.70 14.18
C GLY A 495 12.67 11.18 14.27
N VAL A 496 11.68 10.39 13.83
CA VAL A 496 11.77 8.94 13.75
C VAL A 496 12.89 8.49 12.79
N GLU A 497 12.99 9.12 11.60
CA GLU A 497 14.05 8.86 10.61
C GLU A 497 15.44 9.07 11.21
N LEU A 498 15.65 10.16 11.94
CA LEU A 498 16.92 10.45 12.62
C LEU A 498 17.24 9.45 13.73
N THR A 499 16.25 9.09 14.56
CA THR A 499 16.42 8.08 15.60
C THR A 499 16.83 6.73 15.02
N LEU A 500 16.16 6.31 13.92
CA LEU A 500 16.51 5.08 13.23
C LEU A 500 17.91 5.13 12.61
N ALA A 501 18.30 6.25 12.00
CA ALA A 501 19.63 6.45 11.47
C ALA A 501 20.69 6.28 12.57
N ALA A 502 20.47 6.86 13.75
CA ALA A 502 21.34 6.73 14.91
C ALA A 502 21.41 5.27 15.41
N VAL A 503 20.27 4.58 15.47
CA VAL A 503 20.22 3.16 15.88
C VAL A 503 20.97 2.28 14.87
N ILE A 504 20.75 2.47 13.57
CA ILE A 504 21.43 1.70 12.51
C ILE A 504 22.95 1.92 12.61
N ALA A 505 23.40 3.16 12.78
CA ALA A 505 24.81 3.47 12.94
C ALA A 505 25.40 2.83 14.22
N ALA A 506 24.69 2.91 15.34
CA ALA A 506 25.11 2.30 16.60
C ALA A 506 25.19 0.77 16.49
N VAL A 507 24.21 0.12 15.90
CA VAL A 507 24.20 -1.34 15.70
C VAL A 507 25.31 -1.77 14.74
N SER A 508 25.56 -1.00 13.67
CA SER A 508 26.66 -1.24 12.74
C SER A 508 28.02 -1.16 13.44
N LEU A 509 28.22 -0.13 14.25
CA LEU A 509 29.44 0.05 15.04
C LEU A 509 29.60 -1.06 16.08
N PHE A 510 28.53 -1.38 16.81
CA PHE A 510 28.52 -2.46 17.79
C PHE A 510 28.89 -3.81 17.16
N SER A 511 28.30 -4.13 16.00
CA SER A 511 28.61 -5.36 15.27
C SER A 511 30.08 -5.41 14.87
N ALA A 512 30.65 -4.29 14.42
CA ALA A 512 32.07 -4.19 14.08
C ALA A 512 32.98 -4.42 15.31
N VAL A 513 32.66 -3.79 16.44
CA VAL A 513 33.39 -3.97 17.70
C VAL A 513 33.32 -5.43 18.20
N MET A 514 32.14 -6.04 18.16
CA MET A 514 31.94 -7.43 18.57
C MET A 514 32.72 -8.41 17.68
N ILE A 515 32.70 -8.25 16.37
CA ILE A 515 33.51 -9.07 15.46
C ILE A 515 35.00 -8.94 15.83
N ARG A 516 35.48 -7.74 16.15
CA ARG A 516 36.87 -7.50 16.53
C ARG A 516 37.23 -8.12 17.88
N VAL A 517 36.38 -7.95 18.89
CA VAL A 517 36.59 -8.54 20.21
C VAL A 517 36.66 -10.07 20.09
N LEU A 518 35.71 -10.67 19.37
CA LEU A 518 35.68 -12.12 19.15
C LEU A 518 36.93 -12.60 18.38
N SER A 519 37.37 -11.85 17.36
CA SER A 519 38.57 -12.16 16.60
C SER A 519 39.84 -12.00 17.47
N GLY A 520 39.90 -11.00 18.34
CA GLY A 520 41.01 -10.78 19.30
C GLY A 520 41.12 -11.89 20.34
N ILE A 521 39.97 -12.31 20.89
CA ILE A 521 39.91 -13.45 21.81
C ILE A 521 40.41 -14.72 21.10
N ALA A 522 39.93 -14.98 19.87
CA ALA A 522 40.35 -16.14 19.09
C ALA A 522 41.88 -16.13 18.78
N ALA A 523 42.45 -14.96 18.49
CA ALA A 523 43.88 -14.81 18.23
C ALA A 523 44.74 -14.93 19.50
N GLY A 524 44.22 -14.48 20.64
CA GLY A 524 44.93 -14.58 21.96
C GLY A 524 44.99 -15.99 22.52
N ILE A 525 44.10 -16.88 22.05
CA ILE A 525 44.05 -18.29 22.47
C ILE A 525 44.93 -19.16 21.54
N LYS A 526 46.14 -18.72 21.24
CA LYS A 526 47.17 -19.62 20.65
C LYS A 526 47.55 -20.65 21.70
N THR A 527 46.92 -21.82 21.62
CA THR A 527 47.32 -22.95 22.47
C THR A 527 48.77 -23.32 22.25
N PRO A 528 49.56 -23.51 23.29
CA PRO A 528 50.85 -24.17 23.17
C PRO A 528 50.64 -25.55 22.55
N THR A 529 51.48 -25.87 21.58
CA THR A 529 51.56 -27.09 20.80
C THR A 529 51.04 -28.34 21.54
N GLY A 530 49.95 -28.93 21.04
CA GLY A 530 49.60 -30.34 21.34
C GLY A 530 48.33 -30.63 22.12
N ALA A 531 47.68 -29.67 22.74
CA ALA A 531 46.37 -29.90 23.37
C ALA A 531 45.23 -29.50 22.45
N ALA A 532 44.31 -30.43 22.16
CA ALA A 532 43.07 -30.12 21.47
C ALA A 532 42.33 -29.01 22.23
N ALA A 533 42.17 -27.84 21.62
CA ALA A 533 41.45 -26.74 22.23
C ALA A 533 40.06 -27.22 22.67
N PRO A 534 39.59 -26.93 23.91
CA PRO A 534 38.25 -27.29 24.33
C PRO A 534 37.24 -26.82 23.28
N GLY A 535 36.22 -27.64 22.98
CA GLY A 535 35.28 -27.41 21.88
C GLY A 535 34.66 -26.02 21.82
N ILE A 536 34.54 -25.30 22.94
CA ILE A 536 34.11 -23.89 23.03
C ILE A 536 35.14 -22.95 22.38
N LEU A 537 36.43 -23.22 22.48
CA LEU A 537 37.51 -22.39 21.93
C LEU A 537 37.66 -22.52 20.39
N GLN A 538 37.45 -23.72 19.85
CA GLN A 538 37.36 -23.91 18.39
C GLN A 538 36.21 -23.12 17.77
N GLN A 539 35.16 -22.86 18.51
CA GLN A 539 33.98 -22.13 18.03
C GLN A 539 34.26 -20.63 17.85
N PHE A 540 35.16 -20.04 18.66
CA PHE A 540 35.55 -18.63 18.45
C PHE A 540 36.48 -18.44 17.24
N ILE A 541 37.14 -19.49 16.76
CA ILE A 541 37.96 -19.45 15.55
C ILE A 541 37.06 -19.29 14.32
N ILE A 542 35.84 -19.82 14.34
CA ILE A 542 34.83 -19.67 13.29
C ILE A 542 34.37 -18.20 13.15
N ALA A 543 34.47 -17.37 14.18
CA ALA A 543 34.19 -15.95 14.11
C ALA A 543 35.16 -15.15 13.21
N GLN A 544 36.30 -15.72 12.86
CA GLN A 544 37.25 -15.16 11.90
C GLN A 544 36.89 -15.50 10.43
N ASP A 545 35.89 -16.36 10.22
CA ASP A 545 35.48 -16.74 8.86
C ASP A 545 34.97 -15.49 8.11
N PRO A 546 35.58 -15.14 6.97
CA PRO A 546 35.12 -14.07 6.11
C PRO A 546 33.62 -14.21 5.73
N LEU A 547 33.10 -15.42 5.65
CA LEU A 547 31.70 -15.71 5.36
C LEU A 547 30.75 -15.17 6.44
N MET A 548 31.21 -15.08 7.70
CA MET A 548 30.42 -14.50 8.79
C MET A 548 30.26 -13.00 8.60
N ILE A 549 31.32 -12.31 8.24
CA ILE A 549 31.29 -10.86 7.93
C ILE A 549 30.34 -10.60 6.75
N TYR A 550 30.39 -11.45 5.71
CA TYR A 550 29.49 -11.32 4.57
C TYR A 550 28.03 -11.56 4.92
N ALA A 551 27.77 -12.52 5.80
CA ALA A 551 26.43 -12.80 6.29
C ALA A 551 25.84 -11.59 7.06
N VAL A 552 26.64 -10.97 7.93
CA VAL A 552 26.25 -9.76 8.66
C VAL A 552 25.96 -8.60 7.72
N LEU A 553 26.87 -8.33 6.77
CA LEU A 553 26.70 -7.25 5.81
C LEU A 553 25.46 -7.44 4.95
N THR A 554 25.21 -8.67 4.47
CA THR A 554 24.01 -8.98 3.70
C THR A 554 22.75 -8.77 4.53
N SER A 555 22.75 -9.19 5.81
CA SER A 555 21.62 -8.99 6.73
C SER A 555 21.36 -7.49 6.98
N MET A 556 22.41 -6.70 7.19
CA MET A 556 22.29 -5.24 7.36
C MET A 556 21.81 -4.55 6.09
N MET A 557 22.19 -5.04 4.91
CA MET A 557 21.68 -4.53 3.63
C MET A 557 20.18 -4.75 3.53
N VAL A 558 19.69 -5.95 3.84
CA VAL A 558 18.25 -6.26 3.87
C VAL A 558 17.53 -5.34 4.85
N ALA A 559 18.05 -5.20 6.06
CA ALA A 559 17.48 -4.35 7.10
C ALA A 559 17.40 -2.88 6.67
N GLY A 560 18.48 -2.34 6.09
CA GLY A 560 18.55 -0.96 5.61
C GLY A 560 17.53 -0.66 4.50
N VAL A 561 17.38 -1.58 3.54
CA VAL A 561 16.41 -1.44 2.44
C VAL A 561 14.98 -1.46 2.96
N VAL A 562 14.64 -2.45 3.80
CA VAL A 562 13.30 -2.61 4.36
C VAL A 562 12.92 -1.40 5.22
N THR A 563 13.82 -1.00 6.12
CA THR A 563 13.59 0.14 7.02
C THR A 563 13.45 1.44 6.25
N GLY A 564 14.32 1.69 5.25
CA GLY A 564 14.23 2.88 4.40
C GLY A 564 12.92 2.97 3.64
N ALA A 565 12.45 1.85 3.07
CA ALA A 565 11.19 1.79 2.36
C ALA A 565 9.99 2.06 3.29
N LEU A 566 9.98 1.50 4.51
CA LEU A 566 8.89 1.67 5.48
C LEU A 566 8.81 3.09 6.03
N VAL A 567 9.95 3.69 6.38
CA VAL A 567 10.00 5.07 6.91
C VAL A 567 9.50 6.07 5.89
N GLU A 568 9.95 5.97 4.65
CA GLU A 568 9.50 6.89 3.60
C GLU A 568 8.03 6.66 3.26
N LYS A 569 7.56 5.42 3.24
CA LYS A 569 6.14 5.10 3.10
C LYS A 569 5.30 5.75 4.18
N ALA A 570 5.75 5.72 5.42
CA ALA A 570 5.06 6.39 6.53
C ALA A 570 5.03 7.91 6.42
N LYS A 571 6.10 8.49 5.86
CA LYS A 571 6.29 9.96 5.73
C LYS A 571 5.54 10.54 4.53
N THR A 572 5.55 9.86 3.39
CA THR A 572 5.07 10.38 2.09
C THR A 572 3.91 9.60 1.50
N GLY A 573 3.56 8.46 2.10
CA GLY A 573 2.57 7.52 1.58
C GLY A 573 3.07 6.64 0.44
N THR A 574 4.27 6.86 -0.12
CA THR A 574 4.82 6.09 -1.24
C THR A 574 6.24 5.60 -0.96
N ILE A 575 6.56 4.39 -1.43
CA ILE A 575 7.92 3.86 -1.33
C ILE A 575 8.83 4.33 -2.48
N ALA A 576 8.27 4.84 -3.57
CA ALA A 576 9.09 5.20 -4.74
C ALA A 576 10.03 6.40 -4.48
N THR A 577 9.76 7.22 -3.46
CA THR A 577 10.63 8.32 -3.03
C THR A 577 11.68 7.88 -2.01
N SER A 578 11.64 6.62 -1.56
CA SER A 578 12.51 6.12 -0.49
C SER A 578 13.98 5.95 -0.88
N ALA A 579 14.32 6.04 -2.15
CA ALA A 579 15.68 5.81 -2.63
C ALA A 579 16.75 6.59 -1.83
N ARG A 580 16.46 7.85 -1.44
CA ARG A 580 17.36 8.68 -0.63
C ARG A 580 17.52 8.13 0.79
N VAL A 581 16.43 7.81 1.47
CA VAL A 581 16.45 7.30 2.86
C VAL A 581 17.09 5.92 2.89
N THR A 582 16.74 5.07 1.92
CA THR A 582 17.34 3.74 1.73
C THR A 582 18.85 3.85 1.53
N LEU A 583 19.30 4.79 0.70
CA LEU A 583 20.73 5.03 0.47
C LEU A 583 21.44 5.47 1.76
N ILE A 584 20.86 6.40 2.52
CA ILE A 584 21.43 6.84 3.81
C ILE A 584 21.56 5.65 4.77
N TYR A 585 20.53 4.83 4.90
CA TYR A 585 20.54 3.68 5.82
C TYR A 585 21.53 2.61 5.36
N LEU A 586 21.66 2.39 4.07
CA LEU A 586 22.69 1.49 3.53
C LEU A 586 24.11 2.01 3.83
N VAL A 587 24.38 3.28 3.62
CA VAL A 587 25.67 3.88 3.94
C VAL A 587 25.97 3.75 5.44
N LEU A 588 25.00 4.06 6.31
CA LEU A 588 25.16 3.95 7.76
C LEU A 588 25.37 2.49 8.20
N SER A 589 24.72 1.52 7.57
CA SER A 589 24.90 0.11 7.88
C SER A 589 26.31 -0.43 7.57
N ILE A 590 27.00 0.21 6.61
CA ILE A 590 28.35 -0.17 6.21
C ILE A 590 29.43 0.54 7.04
N THR A 591 29.15 1.75 7.54
CA THR A 591 30.20 2.61 8.16
C THR A 591 30.96 1.92 9.29
N GLY A 592 30.25 1.12 10.12
CA GLY A 592 30.88 0.35 11.18
C GLY A 592 31.87 -0.70 10.64
N VAL A 593 31.49 -1.40 9.58
CA VAL A 593 32.32 -2.47 8.99
C VAL A 593 33.48 -1.88 8.17
N LEU A 594 33.24 -0.78 7.46
CA LEU A 594 34.31 -0.04 6.76
C LEU A 594 35.34 0.51 7.76
N GLY A 595 34.89 1.01 8.92
CA GLY A 595 35.77 1.44 10.01
C GLY A 595 36.65 0.30 10.50
N LEU A 596 36.10 -0.92 10.61
CA LEU A 596 36.86 -2.10 11.01
C LEU A 596 37.89 -2.51 9.95
N VAL A 597 37.51 -2.52 8.67
CA VAL A 597 38.42 -2.84 7.55
C VAL A 597 39.54 -1.79 7.44
N ALA A 598 39.20 -0.50 7.55
CA ALA A 598 40.20 0.58 7.54
C ALA A 598 41.19 0.45 8.71
N PHE A 599 40.68 0.12 9.90
CA PHE A 599 41.54 -0.08 11.07
C PHE A 599 42.42 -1.32 10.96
N GLN A 600 41.99 -2.39 10.28
CA GLN A 600 42.83 -3.56 9.97
C GLN A 600 43.93 -3.23 8.98
N LEU A 601 43.67 -2.31 8.05
CA LEU A 601 44.68 -1.85 7.06
C LEU A 601 45.70 -0.89 7.67
N LEU A 602 45.29 -0.04 8.62
CA LEU A 602 46.14 0.91 9.32
C LEU A 602 46.94 0.27 10.47
N GLY A 603 46.50 -0.87 11.01
CA GLY A 603 47.18 -1.61 12.06
C GLY A 603 48.15 -2.69 11.56
N ARG A 604 48.32 -2.81 10.25
CA ARG A 604 49.39 -3.58 9.61
C ARG A 604 50.51 -2.63 9.18
#